data_9afa2cd450a0c533056303859a5ee125
#
_entry.id   9afa2cd450a0c533056303859a5ee125
#
_cell.length_a   1.000
_cell.length_b   1.000
_cell.length_c   1.000
_cell.angle_alpha   90.00
_cell.angle_beta   90.00
_cell.angle_gamma   90.00
#
_symmetry.space_group_name_H-M   'P 1'
#
loop_
_entity.id
_entity.type
_entity.pdbx_description
1 polymer ?
#
loop_
_entity_poly.entity_id
_entity_poly.type
_entity_poly.pdbx_seq_one_letter_code
_entity_poly.pdbx_strand_id
1 'polypeptide(L)'
;NIFNNQDENDYILINTDDNEFERISEVLEERAQLNVKQRKVFLSKSTIGTVFVFESKVCVMKNMNEKIDNFIYENNDRIDKIVNEKAEIIIDIDEISLKGNHNLENALFIIGTGKILNIPNEVIAQFLKTTKALEHRLENFFLKKNTLFVNDSKGTNVESTIKAIEAFKNKIILIAGGENKKICNDELIKKINERVGFVYLIGETGAILAEEMEKIGYKKYKNLGTLEKVLVDIKENLDFE
;
A
#
# COMPACT_ATOMS: atom_id res chain seq x y z
N ASN A 1 11.89 -9.62 -16.80
CA ASN A 1 10.45 -9.79 -16.86
C ASN A 1 10.04 -10.93 -15.93
N ILE A 2 9.24 -10.64 -14.88
CA ILE A 2 8.85 -11.64 -13.86
C ILE A 2 7.99 -12.77 -14.43
N PHE A 3 7.37 -12.55 -15.58
CA PHE A 3 6.48 -13.51 -16.23
C PHE A 3 7.20 -14.56 -17.10
N ASN A 4 8.53 -14.44 -17.31
CA ASN A 4 9.25 -15.29 -18.26
C ASN A 4 9.26 -16.78 -17.89
N ASN A 5 9.11 -17.10 -16.62
CA ASN A 5 9.17 -18.48 -16.11
C ASN A 5 7.77 -19.04 -15.79
N GLN A 6 6.71 -18.37 -16.21
CA GLN A 6 5.33 -18.80 -15.95
C GLN A 6 4.73 -19.54 -17.15
N ASP A 7 3.89 -20.55 -16.85
CA ASP A 7 3.14 -21.33 -17.83
C ASP A 7 1.61 -21.25 -17.62
N GLU A 8 0.85 -22.08 -18.32
CA GLU A 8 -0.62 -22.11 -18.28
C GLU A 8 -1.21 -22.58 -16.94
N ASN A 9 -0.41 -23.16 -16.06
CA ASN A 9 -0.82 -23.60 -14.73
C ASN A 9 -0.62 -22.52 -13.67
N ASP A 10 0.18 -21.51 -13.99
CA ASP A 10 0.48 -20.41 -13.09
C ASP A 10 -0.63 -19.35 -13.05
N TYR A 11 -0.71 -18.67 -11.92
CA TYR A 11 -1.64 -17.56 -11.71
C TYR A 11 -0.90 -16.23 -11.67
N ILE A 12 -1.54 -15.22 -12.22
CA ILE A 12 -1.12 -13.82 -12.10
C ILE A 12 -2.23 -13.04 -11.41
N LEU A 13 -1.92 -12.44 -10.27
CA LEU A 13 -2.81 -11.49 -9.60
C LEU A 13 -2.45 -10.08 -10.06
N ILE A 14 -3.44 -9.35 -10.55
CA ILE A 14 -3.24 -8.02 -11.16
C ILE A 14 -4.16 -7.02 -10.47
N ASN A 15 -3.58 -5.97 -9.89
CA ASN A 15 -4.35 -4.82 -9.42
C ASN A 15 -4.72 -3.94 -10.62
N THR A 16 -6.01 -3.88 -10.95
CA THR A 16 -6.51 -3.09 -12.09
C THR A 16 -6.62 -1.60 -11.78
N ASP A 17 -6.50 -1.21 -10.51
CA ASP A 17 -6.49 0.19 -10.08
C ASP A 17 -5.06 0.78 -10.09
N ASP A 18 -4.03 -0.02 -10.45
CA ASP A 18 -2.66 0.42 -10.54
C ASP A 18 -2.41 1.21 -11.83
N ASN A 19 -1.63 2.29 -11.75
CA ASN A 19 -1.30 3.12 -12.91
C ASN A 19 -0.54 2.37 -14.03
N GLU A 20 0.14 1.27 -13.69
CA GLU A 20 0.86 0.41 -14.63
C GLU A 20 -0.02 -0.70 -15.24
N PHE A 21 -1.32 -0.75 -14.89
CA PHE A 21 -2.21 -1.82 -15.33
C PHE A 21 -2.27 -1.97 -16.87
N GLU A 22 -2.39 -0.87 -17.59
CA GLU A 22 -2.45 -0.88 -19.06
C GLU A 22 -1.17 -1.51 -19.65
N ARG A 23 -0.01 -1.07 -19.18
CA ARG A 23 1.28 -1.60 -19.62
C ARG A 23 1.47 -3.08 -19.28
N ILE A 24 1.01 -3.51 -18.09
CA ILE A 24 1.03 -4.92 -17.69
C ILE A 24 0.12 -5.73 -18.62
N SER A 25 -1.06 -5.21 -18.94
CA SER A 25 -2.02 -5.87 -19.83
C SER A 25 -1.48 -6.05 -21.24
N GLU A 26 -0.84 -5.04 -21.82
CA GLU A 26 -0.17 -5.14 -23.14
C GLU A 26 0.88 -6.27 -23.15
N VAL A 27 1.75 -6.33 -22.13
CA VAL A 27 2.77 -7.39 -22.01
C VAL A 27 2.12 -8.78 -21.93
N LEU A 28 1.00 -8.91 -21.22
CA LEU A 28 0.30 -10.19 -21.08
C LEU A 28 -0.46 -10.60 -22.36
N GLU A 29 -0.92 -9.64 -23.16
CA GLU A 29 -1.53 -9.88 -24.47
C GLU A 29 -0.50 -10.34 -25.50
N GLU A 30 0.66 -9.68 -25.57
CA GLU A 30 1.78 -10.11 -26.40
C GLU A 30 2.20 -11.55 -26.09
N ARG A 31 2.28 -11.91 -24.81
CA ARG A 31 2.58 -13.30 -24.40
C ARG A 31 1.50 -14.29 -24.79
N ALA A 32 0.23 -13.90 -24.69
CA ALA A 32 -0.89 -14.75 -25.11
C ALA A 32 -0.83 -15.06 -26.62
N GLN A 33 -0.35 -14.14 -27.45
CA GLN A 33 -0.10 -14.36 -28.87
C GLN A 33 1.02 -15.38 -29.13
N LEU A 34 1.96 -15.51 -28.18
CA LEU A 34 3.03 -16.53 -28.19
C LEU A 34 2.61 -17.88 -27.58
N ASN A 35 1.30 -18.11 -27.40
CA ASN A 35 0.71 -19.29 -26.77
C ASN A 35 1.08 -19.52 -25.29
N VAL A 36 1.53 -18.50 -24.58
CA VAL A 36 1.78 -18.56 -23.12
C VAL A 36 0.58 -17.93 -22.41
N LYS A 37 -0.34 -18.76 -21.92
CA LYS A 37 -1.58 -18.34 -21.27
C LYS A 37 -1.53 -18.67 -19.78
N GLN A 38 -1.30 -17.65 -18.96
CA GLN A 38 -1.48 -17.76 -17.51
C GLN A 38 -2.94 -17.52 -17.11
N ARG A 39 -3.31 -18.00 -15.92
CA ARG A 39 -4.61 -17.72 -15.32
C ARG A 39 -4.57 -16.35 -14.66
N LYS A 40 -5.45 -15.44 -15.09
CA LYS A 40 -5.45 -14.05 -14.60
C LYS A 40 -6.50 -13.88 -13.50
N VAL A 41 -6.10 -13.30 -12.37
CA VAL A 41 -6.98 -12.91 -11.27
C VAL A 41 -6.93 -11.38 -11.15
N PHE A 42 -8.01 -10.72 -11.48
CA PHE A 42 -8.13 -9.27 -11.46
C PHE A 42 -8.63 -8.80 -10.10
N LEU A 43 -7.93 -7.87 -9.50
CA LEU A 43 -8.21 -7.28 -8.20
C LEU A 43 -8.55 -5.80 -8.38
N SER A 44 -9.67 -5.32 -7.83
CA SER A 44 -10.08 -3.93 -7.98
C SER A 44 -10.87 -3.41 -6.77
N LYS A 45 -10.64 -2.15 -6.43
CA LYS A 45 -11.45 -1.39 -5.48
C LYS A 45 -12.52 -0.55 -6.18
N SER A 46 -12.34 -0.26 -7.46
CA SER A 46 -13.14 0.69 -8.23
C SER A 46 -13.98 0.06 -9.34
N THR A 47 -13.62 -1.16 -9.77
CA THR A 47 -14.34 -1.88 -10.86
C THR A 47 -14.63 -3.32 -10.47
N ILE A 48 -15.50 -4.01 -11.25
CA ILE A 48 -15.69 -5.46 -11.05
C ILE A 48 -14.46 -6.20 -11.54
N GLY A 49 -13.84 -6.94 -10.62
CA GLY A 49 -12.74 -7.85 -10.89
C GLY A 49 -13.08 -9.28 -10.50
N THR A 50 -12.09 -10.16 -10.50
CA THR A 50 -12.24 -11.50 -9.90
C THR A 50 -12.43 -11.39 -8.39
N VAL A 51 -11.68 -10.48 -7.74
CA VAL A 51 -11.87 -10.02 -6.36
C VAL A 51 -12.06 -8.51 -6.41
N PHE A 52 -13.13 -8.00 -5.86
CA PHE A 52 -13.50 -6.60 -6.00
C PHE A 52 -14.25 -6.05 -4.80
N VAL A 53 -14.33 -4.72 -4.73
CA VAL A 53 -15.14 -4.02 -3.74
C VAL A 53 -16.47 -3.62 -4.38
N PHE A 54 -17.56 -3.95 -3.69
CA PHE A 54 -18.90 -3.50 -4.04
C PHE A 54 -19.58 -2.95 -2.79
N GLU A 55 -20.02 -1.70 -2.83
CA GLU A 55 -20.44 -0.94 -1.65
C GLU A 55 -19.35 -0.95 -0.55
N SER A 56 -19.64 -1.50 0.62
CA SER A 56 -18.67 -1.66 1.71
C SER A 56 -18.20 -3.11 1.89
N LYS A 57 -18.35 -3.96 0.88
CA LYS A 57 -18.05 -5.40 0.96
C LYS A 57 -16.98 -5.79 -0.01
N VAL A 58 -16.12 -6.72 0.39
CA VAL A 58 -15.20 -7.38 -0.53
C VAL A 58 -15.86 -8.65 -1.05
N CYS A 59 -15.98 -8.74 -2.35
CA CYS A 59 -16.63 -9.80 -3.09
C CYS A 59 -15.62 -10.58 -3.94
N VAL A 60 -15.91 -11.85 -4.22
CA VAL A 60 -15.15 -12.69 -5.13
C VAL A 60 -16.09 -13.39 -6.09
N MET A 61 -15.72 -13.49 -7.36
CA MET A 61 -16.48 -14.24 -8.36
C MET A 61 -16.46 -15.74 -8.03
N LYS A 62 -17.62 -16.39 -8.04
CA LYS A 62 -17.77 -17.85 -7.81
C LYS A 62 -16.93 -18.66 -8.80
N ASN A 63 -16.85 -18.20 -10.05
CA ASN A 63 -15.96 -18.76 -11.07
C ASN A 63 -14.79 -17.82 -11.34
N MET A 64 -13.62 -18.12 -10.78
CA MET A 64 -12.42 -17.31 -10.93
C MET A 64 -11.85 -17.26 -12.36
N ASN A 65 -12.27 -18.18 -13.22
CA ASN A 65 -11.87 -18.22 -14.63
C ASN A 65 -12.89 -17.51 -15.56
N GLU A 66 -13.94 -16.92 -15.00
CA GLU A 66 -14.93 -16.18 -15.78
C GLU A 66 -14.26 -14.98 -16.44
N LYS A 67 -14.37 -14.86 -17.77
CA LYS A 67 -13.89 -13.70 -18.49
C LYS A 67 -14.70 -12.50 -18.04
N ILE A 68 -14.02 -11.53 -17.46
CA ILE A 68 -14.57 -10.23 -17.15
C ILE A 68 -14.38 -9.40 -18.42
N ASP A 69 -15.31 -9.55 -19.37
CA ASP A 69 -15.35 -8.69 -20.55
C ASP A 69 -15.75 -7.28 -20.10
N ASN A 70 -14.80 -6.36 -20.08
CA ASN A 70 -14.94 -4.91 -19.92
C ASN A 70 -16.21 -4.47 -19.14
N PHE A 71 -16.30 -4.85 -17.87
CA PHE A 71 -17.37 -4.35 -17.00
C PHE A 71 -17.05 -2.90 -16.58
N ILE A 72 -17.27 -1.98 -17.50
CA ILE A 72 -17.36 -0.56 -17.20
C ILE A 72 -18.68 -0.34 -16.45
N TYR A 73 -18.63 0.40 -15.35
CA TYR A 73 -19.79 0.80 -14.55
C TYR A 73 -20.75 1.69 -15.35
N GLU A 74 -21.55 1.13 -16.23
CA GLU A 74 -22.56 1.93 -16.96
C GLU A 74 -23.97 1.85 -16.37
N ASN A 75 -24.28 0.86 -15.49
CA ASN A 75 -25.60 0.76 -14.85
C ASN A 75 -25.54 -0.02 -13.54
N ASN A 76 -25.95 0.60 -12.44
CA ASN A 76 -26.00 0.00 -11.09
C ASN A 76 -26.83 -1.28 -11.04
N ASP A 77 -28.01 -1.32 -11.70
CA ASP A 77 -28.91 -2.50 -11.71
C ASP A 77 -28.25 -3.77 -12.28
N ARG A 78 -27.29 -3.62 -13.17
CA ARG A 78 -26.56 -4.73 -13.77
C ARG A 78 -25.48 -5.27 -12.84
N ILE A 79 -24.89 -4.40 -12.04
CA ILE A 79 -23.86 -4.75 -11.04
C ILE A 79 -24.51 -5.56 -9.92
N ASP A 80 -25.62 -5.10 -9.36
CA ASP A 80 -26.37 -5.80 -8.31
C ASP A 80 -26.71 -7.23 -8.73
N LYS A 81 -27.17 -7.40 -9.96
CA LYS A 81 -27.48 -8.72 -10.51
C LYS A 81 -26.24 -9.63 -10.59
N ILE A 82 -25.10 -9.11 -11.06
CA ILE A 82 -23.85 -9.88 -11.13
C ILE A 82 -23.39 -10.27 -9.74
N VAL A 83 -23.40 -9.33 -8.78
CA VAL A 83 -23.00 -9.61 -7.40
C VAL A 83 -23.87 -10.69 -6.79
N ASN A 84 -25.19 -10.58 -6.91
CA ASN A 84 -26.11 -11.55 -6.32
C ASN A 84 -26.03 -12.94 -6.95
N GLU A 85 -25.88 -13.03 -8.26
CA GLU A 85 -25.89 -14.31 -8.98
C GLU A 85 -24.50 -14.98 -9.03
N LYS A 86 -23.45 -14.21 -9.23
CA LYS A 86 -22.11 -14.70 -9.62
C LYS A 86 -20.99 -14.46 -8.64
N ALA A 87 -21.21 -13.63 -7.61
CA ALA A 87 -20.21 -13.37 -6.60
C ALA A 87 -20.58 -13.96 -5.23
N GLU A 88 -19.56 -14.06 -4.37
CA GLU A 88 -19.69 -14.38 -2.96
C GLU A 88 -19.13 -13.21 -2.16
N ILE A 89 -19.78 -12.81 -1.09
CA ILE A 89 -19.28 -11.83 -0.14
C ILE A 89 -18.30 -12.55 0.78
N ILE A 90 -17.12 -12.00 0.93
CA ILE A 90 -16.07 -12.53 1.82
C ILE A 90 -16.08 -11.80 3.17
N ILE A 91 -16.11 -10.47 3.17
CA ILE A 91 -15.98 -9.66 4.37
C ILE A 91 -16.48 -8.23 4.12
N ASP A 92 -17.04 -7.59 5.14
CA ASP A 92 -17.26 -6.15 5.14
C ASP A 92 -15.92 -5.42 5.36
N ILE A 93 -15.70 -4.31 4.66
CA ILE A 93 -14.45 -3.53 4.77
C ILE A 93 -14.23 -3.04 6.21
N ASP A 94 -15.32 -2.70 6.91
CA ASP A 94 -15.25 -2.24 8.30
C ASP A 94 -14.83 -3.34 9.28
N GLU A 95 -14.96 -4.60 8.93
CA GLU A 95 -14.50 -5.73 9.73
C GLU A 95 -13.01 -6.05 9.51
N ILE A 96 -12.38 -5.55 8.43
CA ILE A 96 -10.95 -5.74 8.20
C ILE A 96 -10.17 -4.99 9.29
N SER A 97 -9.33 -5.70 10.01
CA SER A 97 -8.59 -5.15 11.16
C SER A 97 -7.59 -4.05 10.76
N LEU A 98 -6.88 -4.24 9.66
CA LEU A 98 -5.91 -3.28 9.12
C LEU A 98 -6.61 -2.25 8.24
N LYS A 99 -6.73 -1.02 8.72
CA LYS A 99 -7.42 0.06 8.03
C LYS A 99 -6.54 0.75 6.97
N GLY A 100 -7.18 1.45 6.06
CA GLY A 100 -6.54 2.25 5.00
C GLY A 100 -6.51 1.58 3.63
N ASN A 101 -6.46 2.41 2.58
CA ASN A 101 -6.57 1.95 1.19
C ASN A 101 -5.52 0.91 0.79
N HIS A 102 -4.26 1.10 1.22
CA HIS A 102 -3.19 0.15 0.93
C HIS A 102 -3.40 -1.21 1.61
N ASN A 103 -4.01 -1.24 2.81
CA ASN A 103 -4.34 -2.50 3.47
C ASN A 103 -5.56 -3.16 2.83
N LEU A 104 -6.50 -2.40 2.28
CA LEU A 104 -7.59 -2.94 1.48
C LEU A 104 -7.04 -3.60 0.20
N GLU A 105 -6.09 -2.98 -0.50
CA GLU A 105 -5.39 -3.61 -1.63
C GLU A 105 -4.72 -4.92 -1.22
N ASN A 106 -3.97 -4.91 -0.12
CA ASN A 106 -3.37 -6.14 0.41
C ASN A 106 -4.43 -7.22 0.73
N ALA A 107 -5.58 -6.83 1.26
CA ALA A 107 -6.69 -7.75 1.53
C ALA A 107 -7.23 -8.40 0.24
N LEU A 108 -7.35 -7.64 -0.86
CA LEU A 108 -7.73 -8.20 -2.17
C LEU A 108 -6.73 -9.25 -2.65
N PHE A 109 -5.41 -8.98 -2.52
CA PHE A 109 -4.37 -9.97 -2.85
C PHE A 109 -4.44 -11.22 -1.97
N ILE A 110 -4.68 -11.04 -0.65
CA ILE A 110 -4.85 -12.17 0.29
C ILE A 110 -6.05 -13.03 -0.11
N ILE A 111 -7.19 -12.42 -0.43
CA ILE A 111 -8.40 -13.12 -0.86
C ILE A 111 -8.13 -13.86 -2.17
N GLY A 112 -7.59 -13.18 -3.18
CA GLY A 112 -7.26 -13.79 -4.46
C GLY A 112 -6.31 -14.99 -4.32
N THR A 113 -5.26 -14.85 -3.54
CA THR A 113 -4.31 -15.94 -3.24
C THR A 113 -4.99 -17.07 -2.48
N GLY A 114 -5.79 -16.76 -1.47
CA GLY A 114 -6.52 -17.74 -0.67
C GLY A 114 -7.49 -18.57 -1.54
N LYS A 115 -8.18 -17.94 -2.48
CA LYS A 115 -9.08 -18.64 -3.42
C LYS A 115 -8.32 -19.53 -4.38
N ILE A 116 -7.17 -19.11 -4.90
CA ILE A 116 -6.28 -19.96 -5.72
C ILE A 116 -5.85 -21.20 -4.94
N LEU A 117 -5.54 -21.05 -3.64
CA LEU A 117 -5.12 -22.13 -2.76
C LEU A 117 -6.30 -22.94 -2.18
N ASN A 118 -7.55 -22.67 -2.60
CA ASN A 118 -8.77 -23.30 -2.09
C ASN A 118 -8.95 -23.18 -0.57
N ILE A 119 -8.53 -22.06 0.01
CA ILE A 119 -8.76 -21.76 1.44
C ILE A 119 -10.24 -21.38 1.61
N PRO A 120 -10.96 -21.93 2.61
CA PRO A 120 -12.35 -21.58 2.88
C PRO A 120 -12.53 -20.08 3.17
N ASN A 121 -13.65 -19.52 2.69
CA ASN A 121 -13.95 -18.08 2.84
C ASN A 121 -13.93 -17.62 4.31
N GLU A 122 -14.43 -18.46 5.20
CA GLU A 122 -14.50 -18.19 6.65
C GLU A 122 -13.09 -18.05 7.25
N VAL A 123 -12.13 -18.84 6.77
CA VAL A 123 -10.73 -18.79 7.22
C VAL A 123 -10.08 -17.50 6.73
N ILE A 124 -10.30 -17.15 5.46
CA ILE A 124 -9.79 -15.89 4.89
C ILE A 124 -10.38 -14.69 5.63
N ALA A 125 -11.70 -14.66 5.82
CA ALA A 125 -12.38 -13.60 6.55
C ALA A 125 -11.88 -13.48 7.99
N GLN A 126 -11.75 -14.60 8.70
CA GLN A 126 -11.23 -14.61 10.07
C GLN A 126 -9.79 -14.08 10.14
N PHE A 127 -8.93 -14.45 9.20
CA PHE A 127 -7.57 -13.92 9.11
C PHE A 127 -7.59 -12.39 8.94
N LEU A 128 -8.40 -11.86 8.03
CA LEU A 128 -8.50 -10.42 7.78
C LEU A 128 -9.08 -9.64 8.98
N LYS A 129 -9.98 -10.26 9.78
CA LYS A 129 -10.54 -9.68 11.00
C LYS A 129 -9.53 -9.62 12.16
N THR A 130 -8.59 -10.54 12.22
CA THR A 130 -7.70 -10.70 13.38
C THR A 130 -6.24 -10.35 13.14
N THR A 131 -5.86 -10.13 11.88
CA THR A 131 -4.48 -9.78 11.52
C THR A 131 -4.08 -8.45 12.15
N LYS A 132 -2.94 -8.45 12.83
CA LYS A 132 -2.34 -7.25 13.40
C LYS A 132 -1.35 -6.63 12.42
N ALA A 133 -1.16 -5.32 12.52
CA ALA A 133 -0.09 -4.64 11.79
C ALA A 133 1.26 -5.31 12.11
N LEU A 134 2.10 -5.44 11.09
CA LEU A 134 3.48 -5.89 11.30
C LEU A 134 4.21 -4.86 12.15
N GLU A 135 5.00 -5.34 13.11
CA GLU A 135 5.91 -4.49 13.85
C GLU A 135 6.75 -3.64 12.90
N HIS A 136 6.98 -2.39 13.27
CA HIS A 136 7.77 -1.43 12.49
C HIS A 136 7.18 -1.00 11.14
N ARG A 137 5.87 -1.20 10.91
CA ARG A 137 5.15 -0.71 9.73
C ARG A 137 3.98 0.15 10.16
N LEU A 138 4.17 1.50 10.15
CA LEU A 138 3.22 2.48 10.68
C LEU A 138 2.69 2.09 12.07
N GLU A 139 3.55 1.48 12.87
CA GLU A 139 3.22 0.96 14.19
C GLU A 139 3.02 2.10 15.18
N ASN A 140 1.80 2.25 15.69
CA ASN A 140 1.50 3.19 16.76
C ASN A 140 1.99 2.60 18.08
N PHE A 141 3.19 2.96 18.53
CA PHE A 141 3.80 2.29 19.69
C PHE A 141 3.75 3.11 20.98
N PHE A 142 3.55 4.42 20.89
CA PHE A 142 3.53 5.27 22.07
C PHE A 142 2.70 6.54 21.86
N LEU A 143 1.94 6.93 22.88
CA LEU A 143 1.19 8.19 22.91
C LEU A 143 1.59 9.00 24.15
N LYS A 144 2.05 10.21 23.95
CA LYS A 144 2.37 11.14 25.03
C LYS A 144 1.64 12.46 24.81
N LYS A 145 0.76 12.80 25.77
CA LYS A 145 -0.19 13.91 25.61
C LYS A 145 -0.91 13.76 24.23
N ASN A 146 -0.84 14.75 23.34
CA ASN A 146 -1.45 14.72 22.03
C ASN A 146 -0.49 14.28 20.90
N THR A 147 0.71 13.79 21.24
CA THR A 147 1.71 13.35 20.25
C THR A 147 1.77 11.85 20.15
N LEU A 148 1.41 11.35 18.96
CA LEU A 148 1.49 9.94 18.62
C LEU A 148 2.89 9.64 18.04
N PHE A 149 3.56 8.64 18.59
CA PHE A 149 4.82 8.13 18.10
C PHE A 149 4.56 6.92 17.22
N VAL A 150 5.05 6.99 15.99
CA VAL A 150 4.83 5.96 14.96
C VAL A 150 6.17 5.41 14.49
N ASN A 151 6.31 4.11 14.51
CA ASN A 151 7.48 3.41 14.00
C ASN A 151 7.19 2.84 12.60
N ASP A 152 7.88 3.35 11.60
CA ASP A 152 7.83 2.86 10.22
C ASP A 152 9.23 2.51 9.69
N SER A 153 10.08 1.95 10.54
CA SER A 153 11.45 1.57 10.16
C SER A 153 11.53 0.50 9.06
N LYS A 154 10.42 -0.15 8.72
CA LYS A 154 10.26 -0.99 7.52
C LYS A 154 10.08 -0.18 6.24
N GLY A 155 9.78 1.11 6.31
CA GLY A 155 9.75 2.05 5.18
C GLY A 155 11.14 2.33 4.65
N THR A 156 11.71 1.39 3.88
CA THR A 156 13.11 1.43 3.43
C THR A 156 13.32 2.06 2.05
N ASN A 157 12.32 2.69 1.48
CA ASN A 157 12.40 3.40 0.20
C ASN A 157 11.58 4.69 0.22
N VAL A 158 11.80 5.53 -0.80
CA VAL A 158 11.15 6.85 -0.94
C VAL A 158 9.63 6.74 -0.97
N GLU A 159 9.10 5.82 -1.77
CA GLU A 159 7.65 5.65 -1.94
C GLU A 159 6.95 5.26 -0.65
N SER A 160 7.52 4.34 0.14
CA SER A 160 6.96 3.97 1.43
C SER A 160 6.98 5.14 2.42
N THR A 161 8.04 5.95 2.43
CA THR A 161 8.10 7.15 3.27
C THR A 161 7.06 8.20 2.87
N ILE A 162 6.84 8.42 1.57
CA ILE A 162 5.78 9.29 1.06
C ILE A 162 4.40 8.81 1.51
N LYS A 163 4.10 7.52 1.33
CA LYS A 163 2.84 6.91 1.80
C LYS A 163 2.65 7.03 3.31
N ALA A 164 3.73 6.89 4.08
CA ALA A 164 3.71 7.09 5.53
C ALA A 164 3.34 8.54 5.90
N ILE A 165 3.94 9.52 5.23
CA ILE A 165 3.61 10.95 5.43
C ILE A 165 2.14 11.22 5.07
N GLU A 166 1.63 10.63 4.00
CA GLU A 166 0.23 10.78 3.53
C GLU A 166 -0.81 10.13 4.45
N ALA A 167 -0.41 9.10 5.19
CA ALA A 167 -1.32 8.40 6.11
C ALA A 167 -1.83 9.28 7.26
N PHE A 168 -1.12 10.37 7.59
CA PHE A 168 -1.47 11.26 8.70
C PHE A 168 -1.95 12.63 8.20
N LYS A 169 -3.07 13.10 8.76
CA LYS A 169 -3.62 14.45 8.47
C LYS A 169 -3.00 15.54 9.34
N ASN A 170 -2.44 15.16 10.47
CA ASN A 170 -1.90 16.06 11.48
C ASN A 170 -0.50 16.57 11.09
N LYS A 171 -0.01 17.54 11.87
CA LYS A 171 1.37 18.02 11.75
C LYS A 171 2.35 16.89 12.06
N ILE A 172 3.34 16.69 11.18
CA ILE A 172 4.30 15.59 11.27
C ILE A 172 5.66 16.14 11.68
N ILE A 173 6.33 15.46 12.62
CA ILE A 173 7.76 15.54 12.86
C ILE A 173 8.34 14.24 12.30
N LEU A 174 9.16 14.35 11.28
CA LEU A 174 9.72 13.19 10.58
C LEU A 174 11.14 12.92 11.08
N ILE A 175 11.44 11.68 11.45
CA ILE A 175 12.81 11.20 11.64
C ILE A 175 13.14 10.36 10.41
N ALA A 176 14.09 10.81 9.59
CA ALA A 176 14.43 10.14 8.32
C ALA A 176 15.93 10.00 8.13
N GLY A 177 16.32 8.97 7.41
CA GLY A 177 17.71 8.68 7.09
C GLY A 177 18.04 7.19 7.15
N GLY A 178 19.33 6.87 7.23
CA GLY A 178 19.84 5.51 7.23
C GLY A 178 21.01 5.33 6.27
N GLU A 179 21.20 4.13 5.76
CA GLU A 179 22.21 3.81 4.75
C GLU A 179 21.86 4.42 3.39
N ASN A 180 22.89 4.86 2.66
CA ASN A 180 22.70 5.46 1.34
C ASN A 180 22.42 4.40 0.27
N LYS A 181 21.21 4.41 -0.29
CA LYS A 181 20.80 3.52 -1.40
C LYS A 181 20.88 4.18 -2.78
N LYS A 182 21.50 5.35 -2.92
CA LYS A 182 21.64 6.12 -4.18
C LYS A 182 20.30 6.31 -4.92
N ILE A 183 19.24 6.63 -4.20
CA ILE A 183 17.90 6.82 -4.75
C ILE A 183 17.66 8.31 -4.94
N CYS A 184 17.02 8.71 -6.04
CA CYS A 184 16.52 10.06 -6.25
C CYS A 184 15.47 10.40 -5.18
N ASN A 185 15.64 11.54 -4.52
CA ASN A 185 14.80 11.95 -3.39
C ASN A 185 13.87 13.13 -3.71
N ASP A 186 13.81 13.60 -4.97
CA ASP A 186 13.09 14.82 -5.36
C ASP A 186 11.61 14.80 -4.93
N GLU A 187 10.92 13.68 -5.14
CA GLU A 187 9.52 13.52 -4.73
C GLU A 187 9.36 13.53 -3.22
N LEU A 188 10.28 12.90 -2.50
CA LEU A 188 10.28 12.91 -1.03
C LEU A 188 10.50 14.33 -0.49
N ILE A 189 11.48 15.06 -1.04
CA ILE A 189 11.76 16.44 -0.63
C ILE A 189 10.56 17.35 -0.87
N LYS A 190 9.89 17.21 -2.02
CA LYS A 190 8.65 17.93 -2.33
C LYS A 190 7.56 17.60 -1.30
N LYS A 191 7.35 16.32 -0.99
CA LYS A 191 6.34 15.88 -0.01
C LYS A 191 6.66 16.37 1.40
N ILE A 192 7.91 16.34 1.80
CA ILE A 192 8.38 16.90 3.08
C ILE A 192 8.03 18.39 3.16
N ASN A 193 8.35 19.17 2.14
CA ASN A 193 8.06 20.60 2.11
C ASN A 193 6.56 20.92 2.22
N GLU A 194 5.70 20.08 1.65
CA GLU A 194 4.25 20.25 1.67
C GLU A 194 3.61 19.86 3.01
N ARG A 195 4.11 18.81 3.67
CA ARG A 195 3.36 18.12 4.73
C ARG A 195 4.07 18.02 6.07
N VAL A 196 5.39 18.14 6.11
CA VAL A 196 6.19 17.92 7.33
C VAL A 196 6.51 19.24 8.00
N GLY A 197 6.26 19.33 9.29
CA GLY A 197 6.51 20.54 10.08
C GLY A 197 7.97 20.69 10.51
N PHE A 198 8.65 19.56 10.77
CA PHE A 198 10.06 19.52 11.16
C PHE A 198 10.69 18.16 10.81
N VAL A 199 11.98 18.13 10.47
CA VAL A 199 12.69 16.90 10.11
C VAL A 199 13.94 16.72 10.99
N TYR A 200 14.08 15.55 11.56
CA TYR A 200 15.34 15.07 12.13
C TYR A 200 16.01 14.11 11.15
N LEU A 201 17.26 14.35 10.84
CA LEU A 201 18.03 13.56 9.88
C LEU A 201 19.09 12.72 10.60
N ILE A 202 19.22 11.46 10.18
CA ILE A 202 20.16 10.49 10.75
C ILE A 202 20.87 9.70 9.65
N GLY A 203 22.03 9.12 10.00
CA GLY A 203 22.81 8.28 9.10
C GLY A 203 23.35 9.00 7.85
N GLU A 204 23.87 8.22 6.91
CA GLU A 204 24.48 8.73 5.68
C GLU A 204 23.47 9.45 4.78
N THR A 205 22.28 8.87 4.61
CA THR A 205 21.20 9.49 3.83
C THR A 205 20.75 10.81 4.41
N GLY A 206 20.89 11.01 5.74
CA GLY A 206 20.55 12.27 6.40
C GLY A 206 21.36 13.46 5.88
N ALA A 207 22.64 13.29 5.58
CA ALA A 207 23.49 14.34 5.01
C ALA A 207 23.03 14.72 3.59
N ILE A 208 22.69 13.73 2.77
CA ILE A 208 22.20 13.92 1.39
C ILE A 208 20.85 14.66 1.41
N LEU A 209 19.92 14.23 2.25
CA LEU A 209 18.63 14.90 2.40
C LEU A 209 18.78 16.35 2.87
N ALA A 210 19.74 16.64 3.77
CA ALA A 210 20.03 17.99 4.21
C ALA A 210 20.44 18.90 3.03
N GLU A 211 21.38 18.43 2.20
CA GLU A 211 21.82 19.18 1.01
C GLU A 211 20.67 19.44 0.02
N GLU A 212 19.80 18.45 -0.21
CA GLU A 212 18.65 18.59 -1.10
C GLU A 212 17.61 19.56 -0.51
N MET A 213 17.35 19.50 0.79
CA MET A 213 16.47 20.44 1.49
C MET A 213 16.99 21.88 1.43
N GLU A 214 18.30 22.08 1.55
CA GLU A 214 18.91 23.41 1.42
C GLU A 214 18.72 24.00 0.04
N LYS A 215 18.85 23.19 -1.03
CA LYS A 215 18.65 23.65 -2.42
C LYS A 215 17.26 24.22 -2.67
N ILE A 216 16.22 23.71 -1.99
CA ILE A 216 14.85 24.22 -2.08
C ILE A 216 14.50 25.26 -1.02
N GLY A 217 15.46 25.62 -0.15
CA GLY A 217 15.25 26.60 0.93
C GLY A 217 14.48 26.08 2.15
N TYR A 218 14.32 24.77 2.30
CA TYR A 218 13.69 24.17 3.48
C TYR A 218 14.67 24.18 4.67
N LYS A 219 14.34 24.95 5.72
CA LYS A 219 15.23 25.18 6.88
C LYS A 219 14.75 24.54 8.19
N LYS A 220 13.63 23.83 8.16
CA LYS A 220 13.01 23.24 9.36
C LYS A 220 13.53 21.83 9.60
N TYR A 221 14.84 21.67 9.74
CA TYR A 221 15.46 20.39 10.03
C TYR A 221 16.68 20.51 10.96
N LYS A 222 17.04 19.37 11.57
CA LYS A 222 18.32 19.18 12.28
C LYS A 222 18.94 17.85 11.81
N ASN A 223 20.21 17.87 11.41
CA ASN A 223 20.97 16.64 11.16
C ASN A 223 21.80 16.30 12.40
N LEU A 224 21.38 15.30 13.14
CA LEU A 224 22.01 14.86 14.39
C LEU A 224 22.82 13.57 14.25
N GLY A 225 22.72 12.89 13.08
CA GLY A 225 23.51 11.73 12.72
C GLY A 225 23.02 10.43 13.34
N THR A 226 22.53 10.39 14.58
CA THR A 226 22.04 9.17 15.22
C THR A 226 20.67 9.34 15.86
N LEU A 227 19.92 8.23 15.97
CA LEU A 227 18.60 8.22 16.60
C LEU A 227 18.65 8.60 18.07
N GLU A 228 19.69 8.18 18.80
CA GLU A 228 19.87 8.51 20.23
C GLU A 228 19.94 10.02 20.43
N LYS A 229 20.73 10.73 19.61
CA LYS A 229 20.84 12.19 19.68
C LYS A 229 19.52 12.88 19.35
N VAL A 230 18.77 12.33 18.38
CA VAL A 230 17.43 12.83 18.04
C VAL A 230 16.49 12.68 19.23
N LEU A 231 16.47 11.54 19.89
CA LEU A 231 15.59 11.30 21.04
C LEU A 231 15.94 12.21 22.23
N VAL A 232 17.22 12.52 22.46
CA VAL A 232 17.66 13.48 23.47
C VAL A 232 17.14 14.89 23.12
N ASP A 233 17.34 15.35 21.88
CA ASP A 233 16.89 16.67 21.42
C ASP A 233 15.36 16.80 21.49
N ILE A 234 14.63 15.76 21.11
CA ILE A 234 13.17 15.70 21.22
C ILE A 234 12.72 15.81 22.68
N LYS A 235 13.38 15.12 23.59
CA LYS A 235 13.05 15.16 25.02
C LYS A 235 13.25 16.54 25.63
N GLU A 236 14.30 17.25 25.19
CA GLU A 236 14.70 18.55 25.76
C GLU A 236 13.97 19.73 25.11
N ASN A 237 13.63 19.65 23.83
CA ASN A 237 13.22 20.81 23.04
C ASN A 237 11.79 20.71 22.46
N LEU A 238 11.15 19.56 22.53
CA LEU A 238 9.75 19.44 22.11
C LEU A 238 8.81 19.59 23.30
N ASP A 239 8.04 20.68 23.29
CA ASP A 239 6.86 20.80 24.14
C ASP A 239 5.78 19.87 23.56
N PHE A 240 5.50 18.81 24.32
CA PHE A 240 4.40 17.90 24.03
C PHE A 240 3.11 18.52 24.59
N GLU A 241 2.63 19.60 24.00
CA GLU A 241 1.32 20.18 24.33
C GLU A 241 0.14 19.37 23.79
#